data_c66c497cd64c279b279a2cac51922159
#
_entry.id   c66c497cd64c279b279a2cac51922159
#
_cell.length_a   1.000
_cell.length_b   1.000
_cell.length_c   1.000
_cell.angle_alpha   90.00
_cell.angle_beta   90.00
_cell.angle_gamma   90.00
#
_symmetry.space_group_name_H-M   'P 1'
#
loop_
_entity.id
_entity.type
_entity.pdbx_description
1 polymer ?
#
loop_
_entity_poly.entity_id
_entity_poly.type
_entity_poly.pdbx_seq_one_letter_code
_entity_poly.pdbx_strand_id
1 'polypeptide(L)'
;PESDLFYKSAELYGLYESKQDISKKDQIIIVEGYTDVVALHKNGFGNSVAALGTAFTKLHLTKLLRYSKNIVFCFDGDVAGKKAAWKAMTNCLTEIRDDTNVSFSFIQDGKDPDELSNQDPNAFKDVISNSLTLSDFLFDSLLKNLNLNKIEDKTKFTRSILPLIQLIP
;
A
#
# COMPACT_ATOMS: atom_id res chain seq x y z
N PRO A 1 -14.74 -8.93 -17.12
CA PRO A 1 -13.95 -9.74 -18.04
C PRO A 1 -12.76 -8.91 -18.54
N GLU A 2 -11.59 -9.53 -18.72
CA GLU A 2 -10.46 -8.90 -19.38
C GLU A 2 -10.69 -8.90 -20.89
N SER A 3 -10.11 -7.95 -21.59
CA SER A 3 -10.14 -7.83 -23.05
C SER A 3 -8.77 -7.39 -23.57
N ASP A 4 -8.56 -7.41 -24.87
CA ASP A 4 -7.31 -6.96 -25.51
C ASP A 4 -6.96 -5.49 -25.20
N LEU A 5 -7.92 -4.71 -24.73
CA LEU A 5 -7.77 -3.30 -24.36
C LEU A 5 -7.84 -3.05 -22.84
N PHE A 6 -8.17 -4.08 -22.04
CA PHE A 6 -8.36 -3.92 -20.59
C PHE A 6 -7.77 -5.09 -19.81
N TYR A 7 -6.66 -4.83 -19.14
CA TYR A 7 -5.97 -5.77 -18.26
C TYR A 7 -6.08 -5.29 -16.81
N LYS A 8 -6.84 -6.00 -15.97
CA LYS A 8 -7.03 -5.66 -14.55
C LYS A 8 -5.73 -5.53 -13.77
N SER A 9 -4.73 -6.33 -14.13
CA SER A 9 -3.42 -6.32 -13.50
C SER A 9 -2.57 -5.08 -13.83
N ALA A 10 -3.01 -4.22 -14.77
CA ALA A 10 -2.34 -3.01 -15.19
C ALA A 10 -3.19 -1.74 -15.02
N GLU A 11 -4.50 -1.88 -14.74
CA GLU A 11 -5.42 -0.76 -14.63
C GLU A 11 -5.78 -0.46 -13.18
N LEU A 12 -5.94 0.83 -12.88
CA LEU A 12 -6.27 1.35 -11.54
C LEU A 12 -7.53 2.21 -11.63
N TYR A 13 -8.47 1.93 -10.73
CA TYR A 13 -9.68 2.74 -10.59
C TYR A 13 -9.34 4.12 -10.02
N GLY A 14 -9.94 5.16 -10.55
CA GLY A 14 -9.78 6.54 -10.09
C GLY A 14 -8.47 7.22 -10.52
N LEU A 15 -7.55 6.53 -11.23
CA LEU A 15 -6.25 7.13 -11.56
C LEU A 15 -6.37 8.36 -12.46
N TYR A 16 -7.32 8.36 -13.41
CA TYR A 16 -7.49 9.50 -14.29
C TYR A 16 -7.96 10.74 -13.52
N GLU A 17 -8.95 10.57 -12.67
CA GLU A 17 -9.53 11.61 -11.82
C GLU A 17 -8.54 12.12 -10.77
N SER A 18 -7.68 11.24 -10.26
CA SER A 18 -6.71 11.55 -9.21
C SER A 18 -5.50 12.36 -9.66
N LYS A 19 -5.21 12.44 -10.96
CA LYS A 19 -3.96 13.04 -11.49
C LYS A 19 -3.67 14.44 -10.96
N GLN A 20 -4.69 15.28 -10.91
CA GLN A 20 -4.52 16.66 -10.46
C GLN A 20 -4.17 16.74 -8.98
N ASP A 21 -4.85 15.95 -8.15
CA ASP A 21 -4.61 15.93 -6.71
C ASP A 21 -3.31 15.20 -6.34
N ILE A 22 -2.95 14.15 -7.08
CA ILE A 22 -1.63 13.51 -6.97
C ILE A 22 -0.52 14.55 -7.23
N SER A 23 -0.64 15.31 -8.32
CA SER A 23 0.36 16.35 -8.66
C SER A 23 0.45 17.45 -7.61
N LYS A 24 -0.67 17.85 -7.00
CA LYS A 24 -0.69 18.88 -5.94
C LYS A 24 -0.11 18.40 -4.62
N LYS A 25 -0.41 17.16 -4.23
CA LYS A 25 -0.03 16.60 -2.93
C LYS A 25 1.29 15.83 -2.99
N ASP A 26 1.78 15.55 -4.20
CA ASP A 26 2.91 14.64 -4.46
C ASP A 26 2.80 13.32 -3.67
N GLN A 27 1.62 12.75 -3.62
CA GLN A 27 1.33 11.52 -2.89
C GLN A 27 0.19 10.75 -3.55
N ILE A 28 0.28 9.43 -3.55
CA ILE A 28 -0.77 8.52 -3.99
C ILE A 28 -1.21 7.66 -2.82
N ILE A 29 -2.52 7.59 -2.57
CA ILE A 29 -3.12 6.67 -1.60
C ILE A 29 -3.70 5.48 -2.37
N ILE A 30 -3.32 4.27 -1.99
CA ILE A 30 -3.82 3.04 -2.61
C ILE A 30 -4.69 2.33 -1.61
N VAL A 31 -5.94 2.05 -1.98
CA VAL A 31 -6.94 1.31 -1.20
C VAL A 31 -7.37 0.03 -1.92
N GLU A 32 -8.12 -0.85 -1.25
CA GLU A 32 -8.52 -2.14 -1.82
C GLU A 32 -9.72 -2.02 -2.76
N GLY A 33 -10.72 -1.23 -2.39
CA GLY A 33 -12.01 -1.15 -3.07
C GLY A 33 -12.20 0.13 -3.91
N TYR A 34 -12.95 0.02 -5.00
CA TYR A 34 -13.36 1.19 -5.77
C TYR A 34 -14.37 2.07 -4.98
N THR A 35 -15.13 1.48 -4.07
CA THR A 35 -16.05 2.18 -3.17
C THR A 35 -15.28 3.11 -2.24
N ASP A 36 -14.16 2.64 -1.71
CA ASP A 36 -13.28 3.46 -0.87
C ASP A 36 -12.75 4.67 -1.64
N VAL A 37 -12.35 4.48 -2.90
CA VAL A 37 -11.90 5.61 -3.75
C VAL A 37 -12.99 6.66 -3.90
N VAL A 38 -14.24 6.25 -4.15
CA VAL A 38 -15.37 7.17 -4.30
C VAL A 38 -15.61 7.97 -3.01
N ALA A 39 -15.60 7.30 -1.87
CA ALA A 39 -15.77 7.96 -0.56
C ALA A 39 -14.61 8.91 -0.24
N LEU A 40 -13.38 8.46 -0.47
CA LEU A 40 -12.18 9.25 -0.24
C LEU A 40 -12.14 10.52 -1.12
N HIS A 41 -12.49 10.42 -2.41
CA HIS A 41 -12.58 11.58 -3.29
C HIS A 41 -13.61 12.60 -2.79
N LYS A 42 -14.80 12.12 -2.35
CA LYS A 42 -15.85 12.96 -1.77
C LYS A 42 -15.36 13.70 -0.52
N ASN A 43 -14.49 13.06 0.27
CA ASN A 43 -13.98 13.60 1.55
C ASN A 43 -12.63 14.34 1.41
N GLY A 44 -12.22 14.73 0.18
CA GLY A 44 -11.04 15.55 -0.08
C GLY A 44 -9.72 14.80 -0.25
N PHE A 45 -9.77 13.46 -0.31
CA PHE A 45 -8.61 12.60 -0.61
C PHE A 45 -8.62 12.18 -2.09
N GLY A 46 -8.73 13.16 -3.00
CA GLY A 46 -8.79 12.93 -4.45
C GLY A 46 -7.53 12.32 -5.08
N ASN A 47 -6.47 12.11 -4.29
CA ASN A 47 -5.26 11.40 -4.71
C ASN A 47 -5.32 9.87 -4.43
N SER A 48 -6.53 9.30 -4.25
CA SER A 48 -6.74 7.88 -3.97
C SER A 48 -7.04 7.07 -5.22
N VAL A 49 -6.53 5.84 -5.29
CA VAL A 49 -6.74 4.88 -6.37
C VAL A 49 -6.91 3.47 -5.81
N ALA A 50 -7.51 2.56 -6.57
CA ALA A 50 -7.64 1.15 -6.19
C ALA A 50 -7.31 0.21 -7.35
N ALA A 51 -6.85 -1.00 -7.02
CA ALA A 51 -6.75 -2.10 -7.98
C ALA A 51 -8.15 -2.64 -8.32
N LEU A 52 -8.37 -3.08 -9.56
CA LEU A 52 -9.68 -3.48 -10.07
C LEU A 52 -9.98 -4.96 -9.81
N GLY A 53 -10.28 -5.31 -8.55
CA GLY A 53 -10.65 -6.68 -8.17
C GLY A 53 -9.53 -7.69 -8.35
N THR A 54 -8.29 -7.24 -8.25
CA THR A 54 -7.06 -8.05 -8.26
C THR A 54 -6.12 -7.56 -7.17
N ALA A 55 -5.17 -8.40 -6.76
CA ALA A 55 -4.09 -7.95 -5.91
C ALA A 55 -3.25 -6.88 -6.63
N PHE A 56 -2.69 -5.95 -5.86
CA PHE A 56 -1.74 -4.96 -6.37
C PHE A 56 -0.52 -5.63 -7.02
N THR A 57 -0.15 -5.16 -8.22
CA THR A 57 0.90 -5.77 -9.05
C THR A 57 2.08 -4.82 -9.26
N LYS A 58 3.20 -5.35 -9.76
CA LYS A 58 4.35 -4.54 -10.21
C LYS A 58 3.98 -3.56 -11.32
N LEU A 59 3.07 -3.95 -12.23
CA LEU A 59 2.62 -3.07 -13.31
C LEU A 59 1.86 -1.87 -12.78
N HIS A 60 1.03 -2.07 -11.74
CA HIS A 60 0.37 -0.96 -11.04
C HIS A 60 1.41 0.00 -10.46
N LEU A 61 2.43 -0.52 -9.75
CA LEU A 61 3.47 0.32 -9.17
C LEU A 61 4.24 1.10 -10.24
N THR A 62 4.73 0.42 -11.27
CA THR A 62 5.45 1.07 -12.39
C THR A 62 4.62 2.19 -13.03
N LYS A 63 3.29 1.99 -13.15
CA LYS A 63 2.36 2.99 -13.68
C LYS A 63 2.25 4.19 -12.74
N LEU A 64 2.09 3.97 -11.42
CA LEU A 64 1.94 5.01 -10.41
C LEU A 64 3.21 5.84 -10.21
N LEU A 65 4.40 5.24 -10.28
CA LEU A 65 5.69 5.92 -10.14
C LEU A 65 5.96 6.98 -11.21
N ARG A 66 5.16 7.02 -12.28
CA ARG A 66 5.17 8.09 -13.29
C ARG A 66 4.47 9.37 -12.80
N TYR A 67 3.67 9.28 -11.75
CA TYR A 67 2.86 10.39 -11.21
C TYR A 67 3.37 10.91 -9.88
N SER A 68 3.80 10.04 -8.98
CA SER A 68 4.45 10.39 -7.71
C SER A 68 5.38 9.26 -7.25
N LYS A 69 6.40 9.64 -6.47
CA LYS A 69 7.31 8.69 -5.80
C LYS A 69 6.85 8.35 -4.37
N ASN A 70 5.86 9.07 -3.86
CA ASN A 70 5.34 8.91 -2.52
C ASN A 70 4.03 8.12 -2.56
N ILE A 71 4.09 6.85 -2.17
CA ILE A 71 2.98 5.90 -2.24
C ILE A 71 2.63 5.42 -0.85
N VAL A 72 1.37 5.57 -0.45
CA VAL A 72 0.83 5.08 0.80
C VAL A 72 -0.23 4.02 0.49
N PHE A 73 -0.01 2.80 0.94
CA PHE A 73 -1.02 1.77 0.95
C PHE A 73 -1.86 1.89 2.22
N CYS A 74 -3.18 1.88 2.07
CA CYS A 74 -4.11 1.89 3.17
C CYS A 74 -4.99 0.64 3.12
N PHE A 75 -4.83 -0.21 4.10
CA PHE A 75 -5.51 -1.51 4.22
C PHE A 75 -6.37 -1.56 5.47
N ASP A 76 -7.32 -2.46 5.46
CA ASP A 76 -8.03 -2.85 6.67
C ASP A 76 -7.06 -3.47 7.69
N GLY A 77 -7.28 -3.22 8.98
CA GLY A 77 -6.41 -3.71 10.05
C GLY A 77 -6.54 -5.21 10.35
N ASP A 78 -7.35 -5.93 9.59
CA ASP A 78 -7.64 -7.35 9.77
C ASP A 78 -6.54 -8.28 9.21
N VAL A 79 -6.77 -9.60 9.29
CA VAL A 79 -5.82 -10.61 8.79
C VAL A 79 -5.72 -10.59 7.27
N ALA A 80 -6.81 -10.29 6.56
CA ALA A 80 -6.84 -10.28 5.11
C ALA A 80 -6.07 -9.06 4.58
N GLY A 81 -6.32 -7.84 5.14
CA GLY A 81 -5.60 -6.63 4.80
C GLY A 81 -4.09 -6.74 5.08
N LYS A 82 -3.68 -7.36 6.20
CA LYS A 82 -2.25 -7.63 6.47
C LYS A 82 -1.59 -8.56 5.45
N LYS A 83 -2.32 -9.58 4.96
CA LYS A 83 -1.84 -10.46 3.87
C LYS A 83 -1.75 -9.72 2.54
N ALA A 84 -2.74 -8.87 2.24
CA ALA A 84 -2.73 -8.03 1.03
C ALA A 84 -1.55 -7.04 1.07
N ALA A 85 -1.31 -6.38 2.21
CA ALA A 85 -0.17 -5.50 2.44
C ALA A 85 1.17 -6.22 2.24
N TRP A 86 1.34 -7.42 2.78
CA TRP A 86 2.55 -8.22 2.59
C TRP A 86 2.81 -8.52 1.11
N LYS A 87 1.76 -8.92 0.38
CA LYS A 87 1.85 -9.18 -1.06
C LYS A 87 2.18 -7.91 -1.86
N ALA A 88 1.54 -6.79 -1.53
CA ALA A 88 1.83 -5.49 -2.15
C ALA A 88 3.29 -5.08 -1.89
N MET A 89 3.76 -5.17 -0.63
CA MET A 89 5.14 -4.89 -0.25
C MET A 89 6.13 -5.74 -1.07
N THR A 90 5.93 -7.06 -1.15
CA THR A 90 6.82 -7.96 -1.89
C THR A 90 6.88 -7.58 -3.38
N ASN A 91 5.74 -7.17 -3.97
CA ASN A 91 5.72 -6.68 -5.35
C ASN A 91 6.45 -5.34 -5.51
N CYS A 92 6.42 -4.48 -4.47
CA CYS A 92 7.14 -3.21 -4.48
C CYS A 92 8.66 -3.39 -4.46
N LEU A 93 9.19 -4.36 -3.71
CA LEU A 93 10.65 -4.55 -3.52
C LEU A 93 11.42 -4.62 -4.84
N THR A 94 10.84 -5.15 -5.91
CA THR A 94 11.51 -5.28 -7.20
C THR A 94 11.53 -4.01 -8.05
N GLU A 95 10.76 -2.99 -7.66
CA GLU A 95 10.57 -1.75 -8.41
C GLU A 95 11.05 -0.51 -7.63
N ILE A 96 11.43 -0.69 -6.35
CA ILE A 96 11.92 0.40 -5.51
C ILE A 96 13.24 0.92 -6.04
N ARG A 97 13.38 2.24 -6.00
CA ARG A 97 14.59 2.98 -6.31
C ARG A 97 14.88 3.97 -5.18
N ASP A 98 16.06 4.58 -5.19
CA ASP A 98 16.53 5.49 -4.14
C ASP A 98 15.57 6.68 -3.86
N ASP A 99 14.80 7.08 -4.87
CA ASP A 99 13.82 8.18 -4.79
C ASP A 99 12.39 7.73 -4.47
N THR A 100 12.16 6.42 -4.22
CA THR A 100 10.82 5.86 -4.03
C THR A 100 10.49 5.70 -2.55
N ASN A 101 9.41 6.33 -2.12
CA ASN A 101 8.90 6.25 -0.76
C ASN A 101 7.59 5.44 -0.74
N VAL A 102 7.64 4.24 -0.20
CA VAL A 102 6.48 3.37 -0.02
C VAL A 102 6.21 3.21 1.48
N SER A 103 4.96 3.40 1.87
CA SER A 103 4.53 3.23 3.24
C SER A 103 3.19 2.51 3.34
N PHE A 104 2.87 2.01 4.54
CA PHE A 104 1.71 1.17 4.82
C PHE A 104 0.96 1.70 6.02
N SER A 105 -0.33 1.91 5.89
CA SER A 105 -1.24 2.24 6.98
C SER A 105 -2.34 1.20 7.11
N PHE A 106 -2.85 1.03 8.32
CA PHE A 106 -3.88 0.06 8.65
C PHE A 106 -4.96 0.73 9.47
N ILE A 107 -6.19 0.65 8.98
CA ILE A 107 -7.34 1.17 9.71
C ILE A 107 -7.69 0.18 10.81
N GLN A 108 -7.83 0.68 12.04
CA GLN A 108 -8.14 -0.13 13.21
C GLN A 108 -9.66 -0.20 13.43
N ASP A 109 -10.07 -0.95 14.45
CA ASP A 109 -11.45 -1.05 14.94
C ASP A 109 -12.47 -1.62 13.96
N GLY A 110 -12.00 -2.42 12.98
CA GLY A 110 -12.86 -3.10 12.01
C GLY A 110 -13.54 -2.17 11.00
N LYS A 111 -13.07 -0.92 10.89
CA LYS A 111 -13.51 0.03 9.88
C LYS A 111 -12.74 -0.14 8.59
N ASP A 112 -13.32 0.35 7.51
CA ASP A 112 -12.67 0.49 6.20
C ASP A 112 -12.39 1.98 5.87
N PRO A 113 -11.68 2.28 4.77
CA PRO A 113 -11.39 3.65 4.35
C PRO A 113 -12.64 4.50 4.10
N ASP A 114 -13.69 3.91 3.54
CA ASP A 114 -14.99 4.56 3.29
C ASP A 114 -15.59 5.01 4.63
N GLU A 115 -15.76 4.08 5.56
CA GLU A 115 -16.38 4.34 6.86
C GLU A 115 -15.60 5.39 7.66
N LEU A 116 -14.27 5.22 7.80
CA LEU A 116 -13.45 6.14 8.57
C LEU A 116 -13.45 7.54 7.98
N SER A 117 -13.30 7.68 6.66
CA SER A 117 -13.25 8.99 6.01
C SER A 117 -14.57 9.74 6.05
N ASN A 118 -15.71 9.01 6.04
CA ASN A 118 -17.04 9.62 6.18
C ASN A 118 -17.33 10.05 7.62
N GLN A 119 -16.86 9.29 8.62
CA GLN A 119 -17.08 9.62 10.05
C GLN A 119 -16.14 10.72 10.53
N ASP A 120 -14.85 10.62 10.21
CA ASP A 120 -13.83 11.58 10.63
C ASP A 120 -12.69 11.68 9.60
N PRO A 121 -12.79 12.63 8.66
CA PRO A 121 -11.72 12.85 7.67
C PRO A 121 -10.37 13.21 8.30
N ASN A 122 -10.34 13.82 9.49
CA ASN A 122 -9.09 14.14 10.16
C ASN A 122 -8.43 12.89 10.73
N ALA A 123 -9.19 11.97 11.32
CA ALA A 123 -8.68 10.68 11.77
C ALA A 123 -8.12 9.87 10.58
N PHE A 124 -8.78 9.87 9.42
CA PHE A 124 -8.24 9.24 8.22
C PHE A 124 -6.92 9.89 7.78
N LYS A 125 -6.84 11.22 7.78
CA LYS A 125 -5.60 11.95 7.47
C LYS A 125 -4.47 11.57 8.42
N ASP A 126 -4.78 11.43 9.73
CA ASP A 126 -3.79 11.02 10.73
C ASP A 126 -3.29 9.59 10.48
N VAL A 127 -4.18 8.66 10.09
CA VAL A 127 -3.81 7.29 9.70
C VAL A 127 -2.83 7.30 8.52
N ILE A 128 -3.08 8.11 7.50
CA ILE A 128 -2.18 8.24 6.35
C ILE A 128 -0.84 8.88 6.73
N SER A 129 -0.87 9.92 7.57
CA SER A 129 0.33 10.65 7.99
C SER A 129 1.25 9.82 8.90
N ASN A 130 0.69 8.88 9.67
CA ASN A 130 1.40 7.99 10.57
C ASN A 130 1.68 6.60 9.94
N SER A 131 1.68 6.51 8.62
CA SER A 131 1.97 5.26 7.90
C SER A 131 3.38 4.74 8.21
N LEU A 132 3.52 3.42 8.36
CA LEU A 132 4.80 2.74 8.53
C LEU A 132 5.59 2.78 7.23
N THR A 133 6.87 3.06 7.28
CA THR A 133 7.74 2.92 6.11
C THR A 133 7.77 1.46 5.64
N LEU A 134 8.15 1.22 4.40
CA LEU A 134 8.30 -0.14 3.88
C LEU A 134 9.25 -0.98 4.75
N SER A 135 10.38 -0.39 5.18
CA SER A 135 11.34 -1.07 6.04
C SER A 135 10.76 -1.39 7.41
N ASP A 136 10.06 -0.44 8.05
CA ASP A 136 9.44 -0.70 9.35
C ASP A 136 8.40 -1.80 9.25
N PHE A 137 7.51 -1.75 8.24
CA PHE A 137 6.51 -2.79 8.00
C PHE A 137 7.15 -4.17 7.74
N LEU A 138 8.23 -4.22 6.95
CA LEU A 138 8.97 -5.45 6.67
C LEU A 138 9.55 -6.04 7.96
N PHE A 139 10.29 -5.23 8.73
CA PHE A 139 10.94 -5.68 9.97
C PHE A 139 9.91 -6.07 11.02
N ASP A 140 8.88 -5.27 11.27
CA ASP A 140 7.82 -5.57 12.24
C ASP A 140 7.12 -6.89 11.90
N SER A 141 6.85 -7.13 10.62
CA SER A 141 6.20 -8.37 10.16
C SER A 141 7.06 -9.61 10.39
N LEU A 142 8.38 -9.50 10.14
CA LEU A 142 9.31 -10.62 10.31
C LEU A 142 9.69 -10.87 11.77
N LEU A 143 9.74 -9.82 12.59
CA LEU A 143 10.17 -9.90 13.99
C LEU A 143 9.06 -10.24 14.97
N LYS A 144 7.81 -10.17 14.55
CA LYS A 144 6.62 -10.24 15.40
C LYS A 144 6.61 -11.35 16.46
N ASN A 145 7.25 -12.50 16.21
CA ASN A 145 7.27 -13.63 17.12
C ASN A 145 8.70 -14.16 17.36
N LEU A 146 9.71 -13.33 17.11
CA LEU A 146 11.11 -13.70 17.23
C LEU A 146 11.77 -12.95 18.38
N ASN A 147 12.66 -13.64 19.08
CA ASN A 147 13.55 -13.04 20.07
C ASN A 147 14.99 -13.06 19.54
N LEU A 148 15.46 -11.91 19.07
CA LEU A 148 16.81 -11.78 18.51
C LEU A 148 17.97 -12.03 19.51
N ASN A 149 17.69 -12.26 20.79
CA ASN A 149 18.69 -12.74 21.73
C ASN A 149 18.95 -14.24 21.61
N LYS A 150 18.05 -15.00 20.89
CA LYS A 150 18.21 -16.43 20.64
C LYS A 150 18.79 -16.67 19.26
N ILE A 151 19.76 -17.57 19.15
CA ILE A 151 20.47 -17.86 17.91
C ILE A 151 19.56 -18.51 16.87
N GLU A 152 18.61 -19.33 17.33
CA GLU A 152 17.61 -19.98 16.46
C GLU A 152 16.71 -18.95 15.78
N ASP A 153 16.28 -17.91 16.52
CA ASP A 153 15.40 -16.86 15.99
C ASP A 153 16.17 -15.90 15.08
N LYS A 154 17.45 -15.61 15.37
CA LYS A 154 18.35 -14.92 14.44
C LYS A 154 18.45 -15.67 13.11
N THR A 155 18.65 -16.99 13.17
CA THR A 155 18.76 -17.83 11.98
C THR A 155 17.46 -17.82 11.16
N LYS A 156 16.30 -17.93 11.83
CA LYS A 156 14.97 -17.82 11.15
C LYS A 156 14.80 -16.47 10.49
N PHE A 157 15.10 -15.38 11.21
CA PHE A 157 15.00 -14.03 10.67
C PHE A 157 15.89 -13.87 9.43
N THR A 158 17.17 -14.26 9.50
CA THR A 158 18.11 -14.16 8.37
C THR A 158 17.62 -14.93 7.15
N ARG A 159 17.12 -16.16 7.35
CA ARG A 159 16.54 -16.98 6.24
C ARG A 159 15.32 -16.33 5.61
N SER A 160 14.50 -15.61 6.39
CA SER A 160 13.30 -14.96 5.90
C SER A 160 13.58 -13.64 5.18
N ILE A 161 14.56 -12.85 5.66
CA ILE A 161 14.82 -11.52 5.12
C ILE A 161 15.72 -11.55 3.89
N LEU A 162 16.71 -12.45 3.82
CA LEU A 162 17.67 -12.51 2.71
C LEU A 162 17.00 -12.60 1.32
N PRO A 163 16.02 -13.50 1.09
CA PRO A 163 15.35 -13.57 -0.21
C PRO A 163 14.62 -12.28 -0.59
N LEU A 164 14.13 -11.53 0.40
CA LEU A 164 13.40 -10.28 0.19
C LEU A 164 14.36 -9.13 -0.17
N ILE A 165 15.50 -9.02 0.53
CA ILE A 165 16.52 -8.01 0.23
C ILE A 165 17.09 -8.25 -1.19
N GLN A 166 17.26 -9.49 -1.60
CA GLN A 166 17.75 -9.84 -2.95
C GLN A 166 16.78 -9.44 -4.09
N LEU A 167 15.53 -9.09 -3.77
CA LEU A 167 14.58 -8.55 -4.76
C LEU A 167 14.81 -7.07 -5.06
N ILE A 168 15.52 -6.36 -4.19
CA ILE A 168 15.78 -4.93 -4.37
C ILE A 168 16.85 -4.78 -5.47
N PRO A 169 16.62 -3.93 -6.49
CA PRO A 169 17.53 -3.74 -7.63
C PRO A 169 18.92 -3.23 -7.24
#